data_17a6e15f0a40349a59fe93db36c661cc
#
_entry.id   17a6e15f0a40349a59fe93db36c661cc
#
_cell.length_a   1.000
_cell.length_b   1.000
_cell.length_c   1.000
_cell.angle_alpha   90.00
_cell.angle_beta   90.00
_cell.angle_gamma   90.00
#
_symmetry.space_group_name_H-M   'P 1'
#
loop_
_entity.id
_entity.type
_entity.pdbx_description
1 polymer ?
#
loop_
_entity_poly.entity_id
_entity_poly.type
_entity_poly.pdbx_seq_one_letter_code
_entity_poly.pdbx_strand_id
1 'polypeptide(L)'
;MNNAVLRLVTVIAWMIIGAGAALGQSNFYEGKTIRIIVGFSPGGGYDALARMLSRHMPKYIPGHPTILVENMTGAGSLLSANYIFNVAKPDGLTFGHFSGGFAYSQVMGQPGIEFDVRKFVFLGAVARDESAIALTKASGITSMEQWFAAKTPVKLGTTGPGAFGTDNVVKVVKAALNLPIQVISGYKGTADMRLAAESGEIDGTTWGWDSMRGTWQKALQSGTVVVVLQTVPKPFPDLPKVPLAIDFAKTAEAKQLIEYGIHYPSKITKTLALPPGTPNDRAQVLRKGLQETVKDPEFIAEADKAKIGLAPVTADDMKKTVDGIFKLEPGLLAKLKAILF
;
A
#
# COMPACT_ATOMS: atom_id res chain seq x y z
N MET A 1 -42.42 -42.66 24.44
CA MET A 1 -42.12 -41.29 23.97
C MET A 1 -42.01 -41.38 22.47
N ASN A 2 -42.86 -40.67 21.74
CA ASN A 2 -43.01 -40.86 20.29
C ASN A 2 -41.77 -40.34 19.56
N ASN A 3 -41.21 -41.08 18.60
CA ASN A 3 -40.02 -40.72 17.82
C ASN A 3 -40.09 -39.31 17.14
N ALA A 4 -41.33 -38.83 16.94
CA ALA A 4 -41.58 -37.48 16.44
C ALA A 4 -41.24 -36.38 17.46
N VAL A 5 -41.56 -36.59 18.75
CA VAL A 5 -41.24 -35.67 19.85
C VAL A 5 -39.74 -35.59 20.10
N LEU A 6 -39.04 -36.75 20.02
CA LEU A 6 -37.59 -36.77 20.16
C LEU A 6 -36.87 -36.03 19.02
N ARG A 7 -37.34 -36.17 17.78
CA ARG A 7 -36.81 -35.44 16.62
C ARG A 7 -37.09 -33.96 16.72
N LEU A 8 -38.26 -33.52 17.21
CA LEU A 8 -38.58 -32.10 17.38
C LEU A 8 -37.69 -31.45 18.45
N VAL A 9 -37.46 -32.13 19.58
CA VAL A 9 -36.58 -31.65 20.65
C VAL A 9 -35.11 -31.52 20.16
N THR A 10 -34.65 -32.49 19.35
CA THR A 10 -33.30 -32.45 18.79
C THR A 10 -33.11 -31.27 17.82
N VAL A 11 -34.10 -31.00 16.96
CA VAL A 11 -34.06 -29.87 16.01
C VAL A 11 -34.09 -28.54 16.74
N ILE A 12 -34.91 -28.41 17.80
CA ILE A 12 -34.97 -27.18 18.62
C ILE A 12 -33.64 -26.95 19.37
N ALA A 13 -33.04 -28.01 19.90
CA ALA A 13 -31.72 -27.92 20.58
C ALA A 13 -30.60 -27.46 19.61
N TRP A 14 -30.60 -27.94 18.37
CA TRP A 14 -29.65 -27.53 17.35
C TRP A 14 -29.86 -26.08 16.91
N MET A 15 -31.11 -25.58 16.84
CA MET A 15 -31.41 -24.19 16.54
C MET A 15 -30.99 -23.26 17.68
N ILE A 16 -31.10 -23.64 18.93
CA ILE A 16 -30.69 -22.83 20.09
C ILE A 16 -29.16 -22.76 20.19
N ILE A 17 -28.42 -23.83 19.87
CA ILE A 17 -26.95 -23.85 19.86
C ILE A 17 -26.42 -22.98 18.71
N GLY A 18 -27.08 -22.98 17.54
CA GLY A 18 -26.71 -22.11 16.40
C GLY A 18 -26.95 -20.63 16.66
N ALA A 19 -28.00 -20.27 17.39
CA ALA A 19 -28.31 -18.89 17.74
C ALA A 19 -27.35 -18.28 18.78
N GLY A 20 -26.87 -19.12 19.74
CA GLY A 20 -25.90 -18.67 20.75
C GLY A 20 -24.51 -18.32 20.18
N ALA A 21 -24.08 -19.01 19.12
CA ALA A 21 -22.81 -18.72 18.45
C ALA A 21 -22.84 -17.40 17.65
N ALA A 22 -24.01 -17.02 17.11
CA ALA A 22 -24.20 -15.77 16.37
C ALA A 22 -24.21 -14.53 17.29
N LEU A 23 -24.68 -14.65 18.52
CA LEU A 23 -24.75 -13.57 19.49
C LEU A 23 -23.41 -13.28 20.17
N GLY A 24 -22.50 -14.29 20.27
CA GLY A 24 -21.17 -14.13 20.85
C GLY A 24 -20.21 -13.31 19.97
N GLN A 25 -20.39 -13.28 18.65
CA GLN A 25 -19.57 -12.52 17.72
C GLN A 25 -19.87 -11.02 17.72
N SER A 26 -21.10 -10.61 18.08
CA SER A 26 -21.51 -9.18 18.02
C SER A 26 -20.84 -8.30 19.10
N ASN A 27 -20.32 -8.87 20.18
CA ASN A 27 -19.88 -8.10 21.34
C ASN A 27 -18.35 -8.02 21.53
N PHE A 28 -17.53 -8.72 20.68
CA PHE A 28 -16.08 -8.71 20.91
C PHE A 28 -15.47 -7.31 20.83
N TYR A 29 -15.90 -6.48 19.88
CA TYR A 29 -15.33 -5.16 19.66
C TYR A 29 -15.98 -4.06 20.50
N GLU A 30 -17.04 -4.32 21.23
CA GLU A 30 -17.73 -3.35 22.09
C GLU A 30 -16.78 -2.86 23.18
N GLY A 31 -16.64 -1.52 23.31
CA GLY A 31 -15.74 -0.87 24.24
C GLY A 31 -14.24 -1.12 23.97
N LYS A 32 -13.88 -1.73 22.85
CA LYS A 32 -12.49 -1.98 22.47
C LYS A 32 -11.91 -0.84 21.64
N THR A 33 -10.59 -0.79 21.64
CA THR A 33 -9.81 0.08 20.75
C THR A 33 -9.02 -0.78 19.78
N ILE A 34 -9.21 -0.52 18.49
CA ILE A 34 -8.39 -1.09 17.41
C ILE A 34 -7.26 -0.11 17.10
N ARG A 35 -6.06 -0.65 16.83
CA ARG A 35 -4.88 0.14 16.45
C ARG A 35 -4.53 -0.13 15.00
N ILE A 36 -4.34 0.94 14.22
CA ILE A 36 -3.74 0.87 12.88
C ILE A 36 -2.29 1.32 13.00
N ILE A 37 -1.35 0.41 12.78
CA ILE A 37 0.08 0.74 12.77
C ILE A 37 0.48 1.11 11.35
N VAL A 38 0.77 2.39 11.12
CA VAL A 38 1.16 2.94 9.82
C VAL A 38 2.67 2.99 9.70
N GLY A 39 3.22 2.34 8.67
CA GLY A 39 4.68 2.22 8.47
C GLY A 39 5.39 3.47 7.95
N PHE A 40 4.69 4.60 7.81
CA PHE A 40 5.19 5.85 7.24
C PHE A 40 4.85 7.06 8.10
N SER A 41 5.51 8.20 7.83
CA SER A 41 5.35 9.43 8.61
C SER A 41 3.92 10.01 8.56
N PRO A 42 3.50 10.73 9.61
CA PRO A 42 2.26 11.49 9.61
C PRO A 42 2.17 12.48 8.44
N GLY A 43 0.97 12.68 7.90
CA GLY A 43 0.71 13.61 6.80
C GLY A 43 1.08 13.08 5.42
N GLY A 44 1.58 11.84 5.30
CA GLY A 44 1.75 11.14 4.03
C GLY A 44 0.49 10.39 3.60
N GLY A 45 0.48 9.83 2.39
CA GLY A 45 -0.69 9.16 1.83
C GLY A 45 -1.18 7.93 2.61
N TYR A 46 -0.28 7.16 3.21
CA TYR A 46 -0.65 6.04 4.09
C TYR A 46 -1.32 6.53 5.37
N ASP A 47 -0.77 7.58 5.99
CA ASP A 47 -1.33 8.16 7.21
C ASP A 47 -2.71 8.79 6.96
N ALA A 48 -2.85 9.56 5.89
CA ALA A 48 -4.13 10.18 5.50
C ALA A 48 -5.23 9.12 5.31
N LEU A 49 -4.92 8.03 4.60
CA LEU A 49 -5.85 6.93 4.37
C LEU A 49 -6.22 6.18 5.66
N ALA A 50 -5.23 5.90 6.53
CA ALA A 50 -5.48 5.26 7.82
C ALA A 50 -6.40 6.12 8.71
N ARG A 51 -6.21 7.44 8.72
CA ARG A 51 -7.08 8.37 9.48
C ARG A 51 -8.48 8.48 8.89
N MET A 52 -8.65 8.37 7.58
CA MET A 52 -9.98 8.25 6.97
C MET A 52 -10.66 6.95 7.41
N LEU A 53 -9.95 5.82 7.34
CA LEU A 53 -10.47 4.53 7.84
C LEU A 53 -10.86 4.60 9.32
N SER A 54 -10.06 5.27 10.16
CA SER A 54 -10.35 5.38 11.60
C SER A 54 -11.65 6.15 11.90
N ARG A 55 -12.07 7.04 11.03
CA ARG A 55 -13.33 7.80 11.19
C ARG A 55 -14.56 7.04 10.68
N HIS A 56 -14.44 6.29 9.60
CA HIS A 56 -15.59 5.69 8.92
C HIS A 56 -15.78 4.20 9.21
N MET A 57 -14.69 3.44 9.33
CA MET A 57 -14.77 1.99 9.49
C MET A 57 -15.47 1.51 10.78
N PRO A 58 -15.38 2.23 11.93
CA PRO A 58 -16.07 1.82 13.16
C PRO A 58 -17.57 1.58 13.01
N LYS A 59 -18.26 2.33 12.17
CA LYS A 59 -19.71 2.18 11.96
C LYS A 59 -20.10 0.85 11.32
N TYR A 60 -19.17 0.16 10.68
CA TYR A 60 -19.37 -1.13 10.01
C TYR A 60 -18.79 -2.33 10.80
N ILE A 61 -18.24 -2.07 11.99
CA ILE A 61 -17.76 -3.11 12.90
C ILE A 61 -18.74 -3.24 14.06
N PRO A 62 -19.31 -4.44 14.32
CA PRO A 62 -20.18 -4.66 15.47
C PRO A 62 -19.51 -4.19 16.76
N GLY A 63 -20.23 -3.46 17.60
CA GLY A 63 -19.69 -2.86 18.82
C GLY A 63 -19.02 -1.49 18.62
N HIS A 64 -18.94 -0.98 17.39
CA HIS A 64 -18.46 0.37 17.06
C HIS A 64 -17.17 0.77 17.80
N PRO A 65 -16.07 0.00 17.68
CA PRO A 65 -14.84 0.25 18.42
C PRO A 65 -14.21 1.58 18.03
N THR A 66 -13.45 2.17 18.94
CA THR A 66 -12.56 3.27 18.60
C THR A 66 -11.40 2.75 17.74
N ILE A 67 -11.01 3.46 16.69
CA ILE A 67 -9.82 3.13 15.90
C ILE A 67 -8.77 4.23 16.07
N LEU A 68 -7.59 3.87 16.60
CA LEU A 68 -6.44 4.75 16.75
C LEU A 68 -5.41 4.51 15.64
N VAL A 69 -4.80 5.58 15.16
CA VAL A 69 -3.72 5.53 14.16
C VAL A 69 -2.40 5.87 14.81
N GLU A 70 -1.42 4.97 14.70
CA GLU A 70 -0.07 5.13 15.23
C GLU A 70 0.95 4.97 14.11
N ASN A 71 1.93 5.87 14.03
CA ASN A 71 2.97 5.82 13.02
C ASN A 71 4.24 5.15 13.56
N MET A 72 4.67 4.05 12.90
CA MET A 72 5.90 3.31 13.20
C MET A 72 6.77 3.30 11.94
N THR A 73 7.57 4.34 11.77
CA THR A 73 8.38 4.54 10.56
C THR A 73 9.70 3.78 10.61
N GLY A 74 10.25 3.48 9.45
CA GLY A 74 11.61 2.95 9.31
C GLY A 74 11.74 1.88 8.22
N ALA A 75 12.87 1.90 7.53
CA ALA A 75 13.24 0.96 6.46
C ALA A 75 12.11 0.72 5.43
N GLY A 76 11.49 1.79 4.93
CA GLY A 76 10.39 1.69 3.96
C GLY A 76 9.15 0.96 4.48
N SER A 77 8.83 1.10 5.78
CA SER A 77 7.78 0.40 6.56
C SER A 77 8.13 -1.04 7.01
N LEU A 78 9.38 -1.49 6.81
CA LEU A 78 9.78 -2.83 7.23
C LEU A 78 9.66 -3.02 8.76
N LEU A 79 9.99 -1.98 9.56
CA LEU A 79 9.88 -2.07 11.02
C LEU A 79 8.44 -2.32 11.45
N SER A 80 7.48 -1.63 10.84
CA SER A 80 6.05 -1.86 11.15
C SER A 80 5.56 -3.23 10.71
N ALA A 81 6.02 -3.75 9.57
CA ALA A 81 5.68 -5.09 9.11
C ALA A 81 6.23 -6.18 10.05
N ASN A 82 7.52 -6.07 10.46
CA ASN A 82 8.12 -6.97 11.45
C ASN A 82 7.37 -6.89 12.79
N TYR A 83 7.01 -5.70 13.26
CA TYR A 83 6.22 -5.51 14.47
C TYR A 83 4.86 -6.23 14.39
N ILE A 84 4.12 -6.04 13.31
CA ILE A 84 2.81 -6.70 13.12
C ILE A 84 2.96 -8.21 13.11
N PHE A 85 4.01 -8.73 12.48
CA PHE A 85 4.19 -10.18 12.36
C PHE A 85 4.63 -10.83 13.67
N ASN A 86 5.59 -10.23 14.39
CA ASN A 86 6.30 -10.88 15.49
C ASN A 86 5.86 -10.40 16.88
N VAL A 87 5.29 -9.19 17.00
CA VAL A 87 5.06 -8.54 18.31
C VAL A 87 3.57 -8.27 18.57
N ALA A 88 2.82 -7.84 17.56
CA ALA A 88 1.40 -7.54 17.72
C ALA A 88 0.62 -8.80 18.09
N LYS A 89 -0.28 -8.70 19.08
CA LYS A 89 -1.12 -9.82 19.49
C LYS A 89 -2.08 -10.22 18.37
N PRO A 90 -2.25 -11.53 18.09
CA PRO A 90 -3.18 -12.00 17.07
C PRO A 90 -4.63 -12.04 17.57
N ASP A 91 -5.08 -10.97 18.21
CA ASP A 91 -6.39 -10.87 18.84
C ASP A 91 -7.43 -10.08 18.02
N GLY A 92 -7.02 -9.57 16.85
CA GLY A 92 -7.88 -8.76 15.98
C GLY A 92 -7.99 -7.28 16.37
N LEU A 93 -7.23 -6.82 17.38
CA LEU A 93 -7.25 -5.42 17.85
C LEU A 93 -6.08 -4.58 17.30
N THR A 94 -5.17 -5.16 16.55
CA THR A 94 -4.07 -4.43 15.89
C THR A 94 -3.88 -4.94 14.48
N PHE A 95 -3.83 -4.04 13.52
CA PHE A 95 -3.43 -4.36 12.15
C PHE A 95 -2.48 -3.31 11.57
N GLY A 96 -1.68 -3.73 10.60
CA GLY A 96 -0.70 -2.89 9.94
C GLY A 96 -1.23 -2.26 8.67
N HIS A 97 -0.72 -1.07 8.35
CA HIS A 97 -0.83 -0.41 7.06
C HIS A 97 0.58 -0.10 6.55
N PHE A 98 1.10 -0.97 5.68
CA PHE A 98 2.49 -0.96 5.25
C PHE A 98 2.63 -1.35 3.76
N SER A 99 3.85 -1.26 3.22
CA SER A 99 4.13 -1.61 1.83
C SER A 99 3.98 -3.10 1.57
N GLY A 100 3.13 -3.48 0.63
CA GLY A 100 3.01 -4.87 0.15
C GLY A 100 4.19 -5.31 -0.74
N GLY A 101 5.07 -4.39 -1.12
CA GLY A 101 6.29 -4.68 -1.89
C GLY A 101 7.23 -5.68 -1.21
N PHE A 102 7.05 -5.93 0.09
CA PHE A 102 7.82 -6.94 0.82
C PHE A 102 7.65 -8.37 0.32
N ALA A 103 6.61 -8.69 -0.46
CA ALA A 103 6.51 -9.96 -1.14
C ALA A 103 7.67 -10.17 -2.13
N TYR A 104 8.01 -9.12 -2.90
CA TYR A 104 9.20 -9.13 -3.77
C TYR A 104 10.48 -9.14 -2.95
N SER A 105 10.59 -8.29 -1.97
CA SER A 105 11.75 -8.19 -1.10
C SER A 105 12.09 -9.53 -0.45
N GLN A 106 11.09 -10.26 0.02
CA GLN A 106 11.28 -11.59 0.62
C GLN A 106 11.76 -12.62 -0.40
N VAL A 107 11.15 -12.69 -1.58
CA VAL A 107 11.57 -13.63 -2.63
C VAL A 107 12.99 -13.34 -3.12
N MET A 108 13.39 -12.06 -3.14
CA MET A 108 14.73 -11.64 -3.50
C MET A 108 15.74 -11.74 -2.36
N GLY A 109 15.33 -12.13 -1.15
CA GLY A 109 16.20 -12.31 0.00
C GLY A 109 16.72 -11.01 0.60
N GLN A 110 15.87 -9.96 0.63
CA GLN A 110 16.20 -8.69 1.29
C GLN A 110 16.52 -8.92 2.77
N PRO A 111 17.67 -8.42 3.28
CA PRO A 111 17.99 -8.49 4.70
C PRO A 111 16.98 -7.74 5.58
N GLY A 112 16.80 -8.21 6.83
CA GLY A 112 15.95 -7.56 7.82
C GLY A 112 14.45 -7.92 7.73
N ILE A 113 14.05 -8.76 6.76
CA ILE A 113 12.70 -9.34 6.74
C ILE A 113 12.65 -10.50 7.73
N GLU A 114 11.85 -10.34 8.79
CA GLU A 114 11.69 -11.31 9.88
C GLU A 114 10.30 -11.97 9.84
N PHE A 115 9.70 -12.07 8.66
CA PHE A 115 8.36 -12.62 8.45
C PHE A 115 8.26 -13.43 7.16
N ASP A 116 7.25 -14.27 7.07
CA ASP A 116 6.76 -14.82 5.81
C ASP A 116 5.49 -14.07 5.40
N VAL A 117 5.57 -13.27 4.35
CA VAL A 117 4.45 -12.42 3.87
C VAL A 117 3.18 -13.24 3.59
N ARG A 118 3.32 -14.53 3.23
CA ARG A 118 2.20 -15.44 2.96
C ARG A 118 1.40 -15.81 4.21
N LYS A 119 1.97 -15.59 5.41
CA LYS A 119 1.34 -15.93 6.70
C LYS A 119 0.56 -14.76 7.31
N PHE A 120 0.68 -13.55 6.78
CA PHE A 120 -0.18 -12.45 7.21
C PHE A 120 -1.65 -12.76 6.94
N VAL A 121 -2.53 -12.32 7.82
CA VAL A 121 -3.98 -12.37 7.60
C VAL A 121 -4.41 -11.08 6.92
N PHE A 122 -4.42 -11.07 5.59
CA PHE A 122 -4.77 -9.88 4.82
C PHE A 122 -6.21 -9.45 5.07
N LEU A 123 -6.41 -8.15 5.24
CA LEU A 123 -7.74 -7.51 5.25
C LEU A 123 -8.12 -7.02 3.85
N GLY A 124 -7.14 -6.61 3.06
CA GLY A 124 -7.29 -6.02 1.75
C GLY A 124 -6.48 -4.74 1.61
N ALA A 125 -6.84 -3.93 0.62
CA ALA A 125 -6.36 -2.56 0.46
C ALA A 125 -7.52 -1.67 -0.01
N VAL A 126 -7.44 -0.37 0.29
CA VAL A 126 -8.46 0.64 -0.11
C VAL A 126 -8.06 1.33 -1.40
N ALA A 127 -6.77 1.43 -1.66
CA ALA A 127 -6.21 2.07 -2.83
C ALA A 127 -4.98 1.27 -3.32
N ARG A 128 -4.67 1.45 -4.60
CA ARG A 128 -3.43 0.97 -5.20
C ARG A 128 -2.39 2.09 -5.16
N ASP A 129 -1.12 1.73 -5.32
CA ASP A 129 -0.05 2.72 -5.39
C ASP A 129 0.42 2.82 -6.86
N GLU A 130 -0.41 3.41 -7.67
CA GLU A 130 -0.12 3.72 -9.07
C GLU A 130 0.67 5.02 -9.09
N SER A 131 1.99 4.90 -9.33
CA SER A 131 2.94 5.98 -9.08
C SER A 131 3.18 6.88 -10.29
N ALA A 132 3.55 8.13 -9.99
CA ALA A 132 4.11 9.08 -10.92
C ALA A 132 5.40 9.68 -10.36
N ILE A 133 6.32 10.11 -11.21
CA ILE A 133 7.53 10.83 -10.83
C ILE A 133 7.31 12.31 -11.06
N ALA A 134 7.51 13.08 -10.00
CA ALA A 134 7.42 14.55 -10.04
C ALA A 134 8.76 15.18 -9.66
N LEU A 135 9.13 16.22 -10.41
CA LEU A 135 10.34 16.99 -10.20
C LEU A 135 9.99 18.43 -9.86
N THR A 136 10.82 19.06 -9.05
CA THR A 136 10.74 20.52 -8.82
C THR A 136 11.20 21.27 -10.05
N LYS A 137 10.62 22.40 -10.35
CA LYS A 137 11.12 23.29 -11.43
C LYS A 137 12.56 23.74 -11.20
N ALA A 138 12.99 23.82 -9.95
CA ALA A 138 14.35 24.17 -9.56
C ALA A 138 15.38 23.17 -10.09
N SER A 139 15.00 21.90 -10.34
CA SER A 139 15.88 20.92 -10.98
C SER A 139 16.26 21.26 -12.43
N GLY A 140 15.53 22.19 -13.08
CA GLY A 140 15.69 22.52 -14.50
C GLY A 140 15.12 21.47 -15.46
N ILE A 141 14.46 20.41 -14.95
CA ILE A 141 13.91 19.30 -15.75
C ILE A 141 12.39 19.31 -15.63
N THR A 142 11.72 19.47 -16.78
CA THR A 142 10.25 19.49 -16.87
C THR A 142 9.72 18.56 -17.96
N SER A 143 10.61 17.84 -18.67
CA SER A 143 10.25 16.83 -19.66
C SER A 143 11.21 15.66 -19.68
N MET A 144 10.81 14.57 -20.30
CA MET A 144 11.67 13.39 -20.44
C MET A 144 12.86 13.63 -21.36
N GLU A 145 12.71 14.46 -22.39
CA GLU A 145 13.81 14.83 -23.30
C GLU A 145 14.91 15.55 -22.52
N GLN A 146 14.55 16.51 -21.67
CA GLN A 146 15.50 17.20 -20.79
C GLN A 146 16.15 16.23 -19.81
N TRP A 147 15.37 15.28 -19.28
CA TRP A 147 15.91 14.29 -18.33
C TRP A 147 16.92 13.35 -18.99
N PHE A 148 16.63 12.82 -20.19
CA PHE A 148 17.60 12.03 -20.94
C PHE A 148 18.87 12.79 -21.30
N ALA A 149 18.76 14.12 -21.54
CA ALA A 149 19.89 14.99 -21.87
C ALA A 149 20.65 15.51 -20.63
N ALA A 150 20.19 15.23 -19.42
CA ALA A 150 20.78 15.74 -18.19
C ALA A 150 22.20 15.19 -17.99
N LYS A 151 23.16 16.09 -17.78
CA LYS A 151 24.58 15.76 -17.53
C LYS A 151 24.84 15.43 -16.06
N THR A 152 24.03 15.98 -15.17
CA THR A 152 24.11 15.73 -13.73
C THR A 152 22.96 14.79 -13.33
N PRO A 153 23.21 13.75 -12.54
CA PRO A 153 22.16 12.87 -12.07
C PRO A 153 21.12 13.62 -11.24
N VAL A 154 19.85 13.36 -11.52
CA VAL A 154 18.70 13.90 -10.79
C VAL A 154 18.57 13.20 -9.45
N LYS A 155 18.54 13.96 -8.36
CA LYS A 155 18.40 13.44 -7.00
C LYS A 155 16.94 13.11 -6.71
N LEU A 156 16.60 11.81 -6.62
CA LEU A 156 15.27 11.36 -6.26
C LEU A 156 15.22 10.81 -4.83
N GLY A 157 14.35 11.37 -4.00
CA GLY A 157 14.13 10.92 -2.63
C GLY A 157 13.36 9.62 -2.57
N THR A 158 13.77 8.70 -1.68
CA THR A 158 13.10 7.42 -1.42
C THR A 158 13.06 7.09 0.08
N THR A 159 12.11 6.23 0.49
CA THR A 159 11.96 5.86 1.90
C THR A 159 12.86 4.70 2.33
N GLY A 160 13.44 3.96 1.38
CA GLY A 160 14.38 2.87 1.64
C GLY A 160 14.02 1.56 0.95
N PRO A 161 14.92 0.58 1.00
CA PRO A 161 14.79 -0.68 0.29
C PRO A 161 13.48 -1.41 0.60
N GLY A 162 12.79 -1.89 -0.43
CA GLY A 162 11.52 -2.60 -0.32
C GLY A 162 10.29 -1.71 -0.27
N ALA A 163 10.43 -0.41 -0.12
CA ALA A 163 9.32 0.53 -0.26
C ALA A 163 8.93 0.69 -1.73
N PHE A 164 7.93 -0.07 -2.14
CA PHE A 164 7.59 -0.22 -3.55
C PHE A 164 7.35 1.11 -4.27
N GLY A 165 6.43 1.94 -3.80
CA GLY A 165 6.01 3.17 -4.49
C GLY A 165 7.06 4.28 -4.54
N THR A 166 8.15 4.15 -3.79
CA THR A 166 9.24 5.13 -3.74
C THR A 166 10.57 4.53 -4.22
N ASP A 167 11.12 3.56 -3.49
CA ASP A 167 12.45 3.04 -3.75
C ASP A 167 12.50 2.13 -5.00
N ASN A 168 11.63 1.10 -5.05
CA ASN A 168 11.66 0.13 -6.13
C ASN A 168 11.34 0.79 -7.49
N VAL A 169 10.34 1.67 -7.53
CA VAL A 169 9.97 2.39 -8.76
C VAL A 169 11.14 3.20 -9.30
N VAL A 170 11.83 3.97 -8.46
CA VAL A 170 12.99 4.78 -8.87
C VAL A 170 14.11 3.90 -9.42
N LYS A 171 14.46 2.82 -8.72
CA LYS A 171 15.53 1.91 -9.13
C LYS A 171 15.22 1.18 -10.44
N VAL A 172 13.98 0.70 -10.58
CA VAL A 172 13.55 0.03 -11.83
C VAL A 172 13.53 1.00 -13.00
N VAL A 173 12.98 2.20 -12.83
CA VAL A 173 12.98 3.24 -13.89
C VAL A 173 14.40 3.62 -14.27
N LYS A 174 15.29 3.84 -13.28
CA LYS A 174 16.71 4.10 -13.53
C LYS A 174 17.34 3.03 -14.41
N ALA A 175 17.16 1.75 -14.07
CA ALA A 175 17.77 0.64 -14.79
C ALA A 175 17.12 0.40 -16.16
N ALA A 176 15.78 0.37 -16.23
CA ALA A 176 15.05 0.07 -17.46
C ALA A 176 15.22 1.16 -18.54
N LEU A 177 15.30 2.42 -18.13
CA LEU A 177 15.40 3.56 -19.05
C LEU A 177 16.81 4.16 -19.14
N ASN A 178 17.77 3.64 -18.36
CA ASN A 178 19.13 4.18 -18.26
C ASN A 178 19.14 5.71 -17.96
N LEU A 179 18.26 6.15 -17.06
CA LEU A 179 18.16 7.55 -16.67
C LEU A 179 19.27 7.94 -15.69
N PRO A 180 19.82 9.18 -15.80
CA PRO A 180 20.78 9.71 -14.84
C PRO A 180 20.07 10.04 -13.52
N ILE A 181 19.93 9.07 -12.63
CA ILE A 181 19.28 9.21 -11.33
C ILE A 181 20.27 8.93 -10.20
N GLN A 182 20.34 9.84 -9.21
CA GLN A 182 20.92 9.60 -7.91
C GLN A 182 19.81 9.32 -6.90
N VAL A 183 19.80 8.11 -6.32
CA VAL A 183 18.81 7.72 -5.31
C VAL A 183 19.26 8.23 -3.95
N ILE A 184 18.43 9.01 -3.26
CA ILE A 184 18.66 9.51 -1.90
C ILE A 184 17.64 8.81 -0.99
N SER A 185 18.10 7.81 -0.24
CA SER A 185 17.24 6.96 0.60
C SER A 185 17.24 7.36 2.07
N GLY A 186 16.22 6.93 2.82
CA GLY A 186 16.17 7.05 4.28
C GLY A 186 15.12 8.02 4.81
N TYR A 187 14.31 8.61 3.95
CA TYR A 187 13.18 9.43 4.38
C TYR A 187 12.11 8.57 5.07
N LYS A 188 11.50 9.11 6.12
CA LYS A 188 10.49 8.38 6.93
C LYS A 188 9.15 8.21 6.21
N GLY A 189 8.88 9.05 5.19
CA GLY A 189 7.66 8.99 4.41
C GLY A 189 7.57 10.09 3.35
N THR A 190 6.43 10.14 2.64
CA THR A 190 6.20 11.09 1.55
C THR A 190 6.15 12.54 2.03
N ALA A 191 5.75 12.78 3.29
CA ALA A 191 5.77 14.12 3.87
C ALA A 191 7.20 14.68 3.99
N ASP A 192 8.14 13.84 4.46
CA ASP A 192 9.55 14.23 4.60
C ASP A 192 10.21 14.46 3.23
N MET A 193 9.95 13.56 2.26
CA MET A 193 10.44 13.71 0.88
C MET A 193 9.92 14.99 0.23
N ARG A 194 8.65 15.35 0.46
CA ARG A 194 8.05 16.58 -0.03
C ARG A 194 8.79 17.81 0.51
N LEU A 195 9.03 17.84 1.83
CA LEU A 195 9.77 18.94 2.47
C LEU A 195 11.20 19.05 1.94
N ALA A 196 11.89 17.91 1.76
CA ALA A 196 13.24 17.86 1.19
C ALA A 196 13.27 18.36 -0.27
N ALA A 197 12.25 18.05 -1.08
CA ALA A 197 12.13 18.58 -2.43
C ALA A 197 11.84 20.09 -2.45
N GLU A 198 10.95 20.56 -1.59
CA GLU A 198 10.61 21.97 -1.47
C GLU A 198 11.80 22.83 -0.95
N SER A 199 12.68 22.25 -0.12
CA SER A 199 13.90 22.90 0.36
C SER A 199 15.08 22.81 -0.63
N GLY A 200 14.98 22.02 -1.71
CA GLY A 200 16.03 21.83 -2.69
C GLY A 200 17.11 20.80 -2.28
N GLU A 201 16.89 20.02 -1.24
CA GLU A 201 17.79 18.91 -0.86
C GLU A 201 17.76 17.79 -1.92
N ILE A 202 16.57 17.50 -2.48
CA ILE A 202 16.36 16.60 -3.61
C ILE A 202 15.64 17.30 -4.76
N ASP A 203 15.82 16.81 -5.97
CA ASP A 203 15.21 17.38 -7.18
C ASP A 203 13.77 16.93 -7.38
N GLY A 204 13.39 15.80 -6.78
CA GLY A 204 12.04 15.25 -6.88
C GLY A 204 11.90 13.89 -6.21
N THR A 205 10.80 13.23 -6.51
CA THR A 205 10.48 11.94 -5.89
C THR A 205 9.32 11.25 -6.63
N THR A 206 8.98 10.04 -6.18
CA THR A 206 7.83 9.27 -6.66
C THR A 206 7.03 8.69 -5.51
N TRP A 207 5.73 8.69 -5.66
CA TRP A 207 4.77 7.88 -4.89
C TRP A 207 3.43 7.82 -5.63
N GLY A 208 2.43 7.12 -5.09
CA GLY A 208 1.11 6.98 -5.71
C GLY A 208 0.50 8.33 -6.08
N TRP A 209 0.09 8.47 -7.36
CA TRP A 209 -0.42 9.73 -7.91
C TRP A 209 -1.58 10.30 -7.10
N ASP A 210 -2.53 9.48 -6.68
CA ASP A 210 -3.67 9.94 -5.88
C ASP A 210 -3.23 10.59 -4.56
N SER A 211 -2.24 9.98 -3.89
CA SER A 211 -1.64 10.60 -2.69
C SER A 211 -0.86 11.86 -3.02
N MET A 212 -0.12 11.88 -4.15
CA MET A 212 0.67 13.02 -4.59
C MET A 212 -0.22 14.23 -4.88
N ARG A 213 -1.25 14.07 -5.68
CA ARG A 213 -2.18 15.17 -6.03
C ARG A 213 -2.94 15.72 -4.83
N GLY A 214 -3.17 14.90 -3.78
CA GLY A 214 -3.79 15.34 -2.53
C GLY A 214 -2.81 16.04 -1.60
N THR A 215 -1.65 15.43 -1.34
CA THR A 215 -0.70 15.92 -0.34
C THR A 215 0.27 17.00 -0.85
N TRP A 216 0.45 17.11 -2.19
CA TRP A 216 1.32 18.09 -2.84
C TRP A 216 0.56 19.07 -3.76
N GLN A 217 -0.74 19.18 -3.52
CA GLN A 217 -1.68 19.93 -4.39
C GLN A 217 -1.22 21.34 -4.71
N LYS A 218 -0.79 22.12 -3.71
CA LYS A 218 -0.39 23.52 -3.90
C LYS A 218 0.79 23.68 -4.86
N ALA A 219 1.82 22.84 -4.72
CA ALA A 219 3.01 22.87 -5.55
C ALA A 219 2.71 22.43 -7.00
N LEU A 220 1.84 21.43 -7.17
CA LEU A 220 1.37 20.98 -8.49
C LEU A 220 0.53 22.06 -9.18
N GLN A 221 -0.39 22.72 -8.47
CA GLN A 221 -1.24 23.78 -9.01
C GLN A 221 -0.44 25.06 -9.38
N SER A 222 0.53 25.43 -8.57
CA SER A 222 1.42 26.56 -8.87
C SER A 222 2.45 26.23 -9.96
N GLY A 223 2.58 24.94 -10.31
CA GLY A 223 3.58 24.47 -11.26
C GLY A 223 5.02 24.58 -10.75
N THR A 224 5.25 24.75 -9.43
CA THR A 224 6.60 24.64 -8.84
C THR A 224 7.10 23.21 -8.82
N VAL A 225 6.17 22.25 -8.94
CA VAL A 225 6.43 20.81 -9.14
C VAL A 225 5.71 20.36 -10.40
N VAL A 226 6.37 19.56 -11.21
CA VAL A 226 5.86 19.04 -12.48
C VAL A 226 5.94 17.52 -12.49
N VAL A 227 4.85 16.85 -12.86
CA VAL A 227 4.86 15.41 -13.12
C VAL A 227 5.49 15.19 -14.49
N VAL A 228 6.59 14.44 -14.54
CA VAL A 228 7.37 14.22 -15.76
C VAL A 228 7.22 12.81 -16.34
N LEU A 229 6.82 11.83 -15.52
CA LEU A 229 6.71 10.44 -15.95
C LEU A 229 5.64 9.70 -15.14
N GLN A 230 4.80 8.94 -15.81
CA GLN A 230 3.87 8.00 -15.21
C GLN A 230 4.44 6.59 -15.23
N THR A 231 4.38 5.88 -14.10
CA THR A 231 4.90 4.51 -13.97
C THR A 231 3.77 3.46 -13.89
N VAL A 232 2.74 3.66 -14.66
CA VAL A 232 1.50 2.87 -14.73
C VAL A 232 1.31 2.26 -16.11
N PRO A 233 0.48 1.20 -16.27
CA PRO A 233 0.25 0.57 -17.57
C PRO A 233 -0.67 1.38 -18.51
N LYS A 234 -1.44 2.34 -17.95
CA LYS A 234 -2.33 3.24 -18.70
C LYS A 234 -2.28 4.64 -18.09
N PRO A 235 -2.35 5.70 -18.90
CA PRO A 235 -2.24 7.07 -18.37
C PRO A 235 -3.39 7.38 -17.41
N PHE A 236 -3.07 8.19 -16.38
CA PHE A 236 -4.11 8.75 -15.51
C PHE A 236 -4.98 9.72 -16.32
N PRO A 237 -6.31 9.72 -16.09
CA PRO A 237 -7.24 10.60 -16.82
C PRO A 237 -6.90 12.09 -16.70
N ASP A 238 -6.33 12.51 -15.58
CA ASP A 238 -5.94 13.88 -15.29
C ASP A 238 -4.48 14.22 -15.68
N LEU A 239 -3.74 13.24 -16.20
CA LEU A 239 -2.38 13.40 -16.74
C LEU A 239 -2.22 12.91 -18.19
N PRO A 240 -3.14 13.24 -19.13
CA PRO A 240 -3.17 12.63 -20.46
C PRO A 240 -1.94 12.97 -21.31
N LYS A 241 -1.19 14.02 -20.98
CA LYS A 241 0.00 14.49 -21.71
C LYS A 241 1.32 14.04 -21.09
N VAL A 242 1.29 13.48 -19.88
CA VAL A 242 2.49 12.98 -19.22
C VAL A 242 2.80 11.57 -19.74
N PRO A 243 4.00 11.30 -20.27
CA PRO A 243 4.30 10.02 -20.91
C PRO A 243 4.39 8.87 -19.90
N LEU A 244 4.22 7.65 -20.40
CA LEU A 244 4.38 6.41 -19.65
C LEU A 244 5.83 5.93 -19.68
N ALA A 245 6.34 5.41 -18.58
CA ALA A 245 7.69 4.85 -18.50
C ALA A 245 7.90 3.71 -19.49
N ILE A 246 6.87 2.87 -19.73
CA ILE A 246 6.96 1.73 -20.62
C ILE A 246 7.16 2.13 -22.09
N ASP A 247 6.72 3.32 -22.50
CA ASP A 247 6.87 3.81 -23.87
C ASP A 247 8.34 4.14 -24.21
N PHE A 248 9.17 4.41 -23.21
CA PHE A 248 10.61 4.64 -23.36
C PHE A 248 11.45 3.36 -23.25
N ALA A 249 10.85 2.23 -22.93
CA ALA A 249 11.55 0.94 -22.82
C ALA A 249 11.92 0.40 -24.22
N LYS A 250 13.18 0.52 -24.60
CA LYS A 250 13.70 0.18 -25.94
C LYS A 250 13.90 -1.32 -26.17
N THR A 251 13.94 -2.14 -25.12
CA THR A 251 14.19 -3.58 -25.20
C THR A 251 13.06 -4.37 -24.55
N ALA A 252 12.91 -5.64 -24.94
CA ALA A 252 11.96 -6.55 -24.28
C ALA A 252 12.27 -6.69 -22.79
N GLU A 253 13.54 -6.72 -22.41
CA GLU A 253 13.98 -6.78 -21.02
C GLU A 253 13.56 -5.53 -20.23
N ALA A 254 13.77 -4.32 -20.76
CA ALA A 254 13.34 -3.09 -20.13
C ALA A 254 11.82 -3.06 -19.89
N LYS A 255 11.03 -3.55 -20.88
CA LYS A 255 9.58 -3.69 -20.73
C LYS A 255 9.23 -4.67 -19.60
N GLN A 256 9.85 -5.84 -19.56
CA GLN A 256 9.64 -6.82 -18.49
C GLN A 256 10.01 -6.27 -17.11
N LEU A 257 11.11 -5.52 -16.98
CA LEU A 257 11.49 -4.88 -15.73
C LEU A 257 10.40 -3.90 -15.25
N ILE A 258 9.83 -3.10 -16.14
CA ILE A 258 8.73 -2.18 -15.79
C ILE A 258 7.46 -2.96 -15.43
N GLU A 259 7.08 -3.95 -16.25
CA GLU A 259 5.87 -4.74 -16.02
C GLU A 259 5.91 -5.49 -14.69
N TYR A 260 6.97 -6.24 -14.44
CA TYR A 260 7.09 -7.09 -13.26
C TYR A 260 7.70 -6.37 -12.06
N GLY A 261 8.55 -5.37 -12.27
CA GLY A 261 9.14 -4.59 -11.18
C GLY A 261 8.25 -3.43 -10.69
N ILE A 262 7.29 -2.96 -11.52
CA ILE A 262 6.42 -1.83 -11.18
C ILE A 262 4.94 -2.19 -11.30
N HIS A 263 4.44 -2.55 -12.49
CA HIS A 263 3.00 -2.67 -12.73
C HIS A 263 2.35 -3.83 -11.96
N TYR A 264 3.03 -4.97 -11.85
CA TYR A 264 2.48 -6.12 -11.14
C TYR A 264 2.41 -5.90 -9.62
N PRO A 265 3.48 -5.42 -8.95
CA PRO A 265 3.45 -5.18 -7.50
C PRO A 265 2.53 -4.01 -7.09
N SER A 266 2.24 -3.05 -7.97
CA SER A 266 1.36 -1.91 -7.64
C SER A 266 -0.01 -2.34 -7.12
N LYS A 267 -0.44 -3.57 -7.46
CA LYS A 267 -1.72 -4.14 -7.05
C LYS A 267 -1.86 -4.40 -5.55
N ILE A 268 -0.74 -4.50 -4.82
CA ILE A 268 -0.74 -4.89 -3.39
C ILE A 268 -0.05 -3.88 -2.46
N THR A 269 0.26 -2.69 -2.93
CA THR A 269 1.16 -1.76 -2.22
C THR A 269 0.62 -1.23 -0.91
N LYS A 270 -0.65 -0.83 -0.83
CA LYS A 270 -1.25 -0.28 0.40
C LYS A 270 -1.90 -1.37 1.24
N THR A 271 -1.09 -2.34 1.65
CA THR A 271 -1.54 -3.52 2.40
C THR A 271 -2.11 -3.16 3.77
N LEU A 272 -3.28 -3.72 4.05
CA LEU A 272 -3.85 -3.81 5.39
C LEU A 272 -3.82 -5.28 5.82
N ALA A 273 -3.13 -5.59 6.93
CA ALA A 273 -2.95 -6.96 7.37
C ALA A 273 -2.88 -7.08 8.90
N LEU A 274 -3.45 -8.17 9.39
CA LEU A 274 -3.39 -8.61 10.78
C LEU A 274 -2.19 -9.57 11.00
N PRO A 275 -1.76 -9.76 12.26
CA PRO A 275 -0.76 -10.75 12.62
C PRO A 275 -1.17 -12.17 12.21
N PRO A 276 -0.19 -13.07 11.94
CA PRO A 276 -0.46 -14.49 11.78
C PRO A 276 -1.18 -15.09 13.01
N GLY A 277 -2.10 -16.02 12.77
CA GLY A 277 -2.84 -16.66 13.86
C GLY A 277 -4.03 -15.86 14.38
N THR A 278 -4.33 -14.70 13.84
CA THR A 278 -5.57 -13.98 14.17
C THR A 278 -6.79 -14.86 13.88
N PRO A 279 -7.76 -15.01 14.81
CA PRO A 279 -8.96 -15.81 14.61
C PRO A 279 -9.74 -15.39 13.37
N ASN A 280 -10.18 -16.37 12.58
CA ASN A 280 -10.81 -16.10 11.29
C ASN A 280 -12.11 -15.30 11.42
N ASP A 281 -12.90 -15.52 12.46
CA ASP A 281 -14.12 -14.76 12.75
C ASP A 281 -13.84 -13.27 12.90
N ARG A 282 -12.78 -12.91 13.63
CA ARG A 282 -12.34 -11.50 13.81
C ARG A 282 -11.83 -10.90 12.51
N ALA A 283 -11.03 -11.67 11.76
CA ALA A 283 -10.56 -11.26 10.44
C ALA A 283 -11.73 -11.00 9.48
N GLN A 284 -12.76 -11.84 9.48
CA GLN A 284 -13.95 -11.68 8.62
C GLN A 284 -14.77 -10.43 9.00
N VAL A 285 -14.92 -10.14 10.30
CA VAL A 285 -15.58 -8.90 10.76
C VAL A 285 -14.86 -7.67 10.23
N LEU A 286 -13.52 -7.63 10.35
CA LEU A 286 -12.72 -6.50 9.87
C LEU A 286 -12.70 -6.39 8.35
N ARG A 287 -12.65 -7.52 7.61
CA ARG A 287 -12.76 -7.54 6.15
C ARG A 287 -14.10 -6.98 5.68
N LYS A 288 -15.20 -7.42 6.31
CA LYS A 288 -16.54 -6.90 6.02
C LYS A 288 -16.63 -5.41 6.34
N GLY A 289 -16.13 -4.99 7.51
CA GLY A 289 -16.06 -3.58 7.88
C GLY A 289 -15.32 -2.74 6.85
N LEU A 290 -14.16 -3.21 6.36
CA LEU A 290 -13.40 -2.54 5.32
C LEU A 290 -14.17 -2.48 3.99
N GLN A 291 -14.80 -3.59 3.57
CA GLN A 291 -15.58 -3.67 2.33
C GLN A 291 -16.79 -2.75 2.33
N GLU A 292 -17.47 -2.59 3.46
CA GLU A 292 -18.59 -1.65 3.57
C GLU A 292 -18.10 -0.20 3.65
N THR A 293 -16.97 0.05 4.32
CA THR A 293 -16.37 1.39 4.40
C THR A 293 -16.04 1.95 3.00
N VAL A 294 -15.48 1.14 2.11
CA VAL A 294 -15.11 1.62 0.75
C VAL A 294 -16.31 1.87 -0.16
N LYS A 295 -17.51 1.45 0.23
CA LYS A 295 -18.77 1.71 -0.47
C LYS A 295 -19.55 2.89 0.15
N ASP A 296 -19.13 3.34 1.33
CA ASP A 296 -19.80 4.39 2.07
C ASP A 296 -19.72 5.73 1.34
N PRO A 297 -20.85 6.36 1.03
CA PRO A 297 -20.88 7.66 0.35
C PRO A 297 -20.09 8.76 1.07
N GLU A 298 -20.08 8.77 2.42
CA GLU A 298 -19.32 9.77 3.19
C GLU A 298 -17.81 9.52 3.09
N PHE A 299 -17.39 8.25 3.14
CA PHE A 299 -16.00 7.88 2.93
C PHE A 299 -15.51 8.23 1.52
N ILE A 300 -16.34 7.93 0.50
CA ILE A 300 -16.04 8.26 -0.91
C ILE A 300 -15.95 9.79 -1.09
N ALA A 301 -16.90 10.54 -0.54
CA ALA A 301 -16.88 12.01 -0.64
C ALA A 301 -15.66 12.63 0.07
N GLU A 302 -15.25 12.07 1.22
CA GLU A 302 -14.02 12.52 1.89
C GLU A 302 -12.77 12.17 1.08
N ALA A 303 -12.70 10.98 0.48
CA ALA A 303 -11.61 10.58 -0.40
C ALA A 303 -11.50 11.51 -1.62
N ASP A 304 -12.62 11.81 -2.28
CA ASP A 304 -12.67 12.73 -3.42
C ASP A 304 -12.21 14.14 -3.05
N LYS A 305 -12.67 14.65 -1.91
CA LYS A 305 -12.23 15.96 -1.38
C LYS A 305 -10.74 15.99 -1.09
N ALA A 306 -10.20 14.90 -0.55
CA ALA A 306 -8.78 14.74 -0.28
C ALA A 306 -7.95 14.38 -1.53
N LYS A 307 -8.59 14.17 -2.70
CA LYS A 307 -7.97 13.71 -3.95
C LYS A 307 -7.28 12.36 -3.81
N ILE A 308 -7.82 11.48 -2.97
CA ILE A 308 -7.33 10.11 -2.77
C ILE A 308 -8.20 9.19 -3.62
N GLY A 309 -7.61 8.57 -4.65
CA GLY A 309 -8.31 7.59 -5.49
C GLY A 309 -8.56 6.29 -4.73
N LEU A 310 -9.77 5.80 -4.85
CA LEU A 310 -10.17 4.52 -4.28
C LEU A 310 -10.08 3.43 -5.35
N ALA A 311 -9.27 2.41 -5.10
CA ALA A 311 -9.13 1.22 -5.94
C ALA A 311 -9.04 -0.03 -5.03
N PRO A 312 -10.14 -0.45 -4.41
CA PRO A 312 -10.13 -1.52 -3.43
C PRO A 312 -9.59 -2.83 -3.99
N VAL A 313 -8.82 -3.53 -3.17
CA VAL A 313 -8.32 -4.88 -3.46
C VAL A 313 -8.75 -5.80 -2.33
N THR A 314 -9.37 -6.94 -2.68
CA THR A 314 -9.83 -7.89 -1.69
C THR A 314 -8.66 -8.66 -1.05
N ALA A 315 -8.88 -9.24 0.13
CA ALA A 315 -7.89 -10.10 0.79
C ALA A 315 -7.48 -11.28 -0.10
N ASP A 316 -8.44 -11.87 -0.84
CA ASP A 316 -8.19 -13.01 -1.73
C ASP A 316 -7.35 -12.60 -2.95
N ASP A 317 -7.62 -11.44 -3.55
CA ASP A 317 -6.82 -10.93 -4.67
C ASP A 317 -5.41 -10.54 -4.22
N MET A 318 -5.25 -10.00 -3.02
CA MET A 318 -3.93 -9.76 -2.42
C MET A 318 -3.17 -11.07 -2.25
N LYS A 319 -3.81 -12.09 -1.67
CA LYS A 319 -3.20 -13.41 -1.50
C LYS A 319 -2.79 -14.02 -2.84
N LYS A 320 -3.65 -14.00 -3.85
CA LYS A 320 -3.32 -14.47 -5.21
C LYS A 320 -2.12 -13.75 -5.80
N THR A 321 -2.04 -12.42 -5.61
CA THR A 321 -0.91 -11.63 -6.11
C THR A 321 0.39 -11.99 -5.40
N VAL A 322 0.35 -12.11 -4.07
CA VAL A 322 1.51 -12.55 -3.26
C VAL A 322 1.95 -13.94 -3.71
N ASP A 323 1.05 -14.93 -3.78
CA ASP A 323 1.37 -16.30 -4.21
C ASP A 323 1.96 -16.33 -5.64
N GLY A 324 1.51 -15.43 -6.52
CA GLY A 324 2.05 -15.26 -7.87
C GLY A 324 3.48 -14.75 -7.89
N ILE A 325 3.86 -13.84 -6.99
CA ILE A 325 5.23 -13.31 -6.87
C ILE A 325 6.21 -14.44 -6.54
N PHE A 326 5.82 -15.39 -5.70
CA PHE A 326 6.66 -16.55 -5.36
C PHE A 326 6.82 -17.57 -6.51
N LYS A 327 6.11 -17.38 -7.62
CA LYS A 327 6.17 -18.23 -8.83
C LYS A 327 6.85 -17.54 -10.01
N LEU A 328 7.42 -16.33 -9.83
CA LEU A 328 8.12 -15.62 -10.88
C LEU A 328 9.36 -16.39 -11.36
N GLU A 329 9.66 -16.24 -12.65
CA GLU A 329 10.82 -16.82 -13.31
C GLU A 329 12.14 -16.46 -12.58
N PRO A 330 13.02 -17.45 -12.27
CA PRO A 330 14.26 -17.20 -11.53
C PRO A 330 15.19 -16.18 -12.19
N GLY A 331 15.26 -16.16 -13.53
CA GLY A 331 16.10 -15.22 -14.27
C GLY A 331 15.64 -13.76 -14.10
N LEU A 332 14.32 -13.52 -14.16
CA LEU A 332 13.75 -12.20 -13.93
C LEU A 332 13.93 -11.75 -12.48
N LEU A 333 13.74 -12.67 -11.52
CA LEU A 333 13.97 -12.39 -10.09
C LEU A 333 15.43 -12.01 -9.82
N ALA A 334 16.41 -12.71 -10.44
CA ALA A 334 17.82 -12.39 -10.30
C ALA A 334 18.14 -10.98 -10.82
N LYS A 335 17.57 -10.57 -11.95
CA LYS A 335 17.73 -9.21 -12.50
C LYS A 335 17.11 -8.15 -11.60
N LEU A 336 15.88 -8.36 -11.16
CA LEU A 336 15.21 -7.44 -10.22
C LEU A 336 15.98 -7.33 -8.91
N LYS A 337 16.53 -8.44 -8.40
CA LYS A 337 17.39 -8.43 -7.21
C LYS A 337 18.63 -7.56 -7.41
N ALA A 338 19.34 -7.70 -8.54
CA ALA A 338 20.54 -6.91 -8.84
C ALA A 338 20.23 -5.40 -8.99
N ILE A 339 19.01 -5.03 -9.36
CA ILE A 339 18.58 -3.63 -9.49
C ILE A 339 18.17 -3.06 -8.13
N LEU A 340 17.46 -3.83 -7.31
CA LEU A 340 16.79 -3.35 -6.11
C LEU A 340 17.68 -3.40 -4.85
N PHE A 341 18.67 -4.26 -4.83
CA PHE A 341 19.61 -4.49 -3.71
C PHE A 341 21.08 -4.46 -4.15
#